data_158f54c01570f1da1135ba6fc1586acc
#
_entry.id   158f54c01570f1da1135ba6fc1586acc
#
_cell.length_a   1.000
_cell.length_b   1.000
_cell.length_c   1.000
_cell.angle_alpha   90.00
_cell.angle_beta   90.00
_cell.angle_gamma   90.00
#
_symmetry.space_group_name_H-M   'P 1'
#
loop_
_entity.id
_entity.type
_entity.pdbx_description
1 polymer ?
#
loop_
_entity_poly.entity_id
_entity_poly.type
_entity_poly.pdbx_seq_one_letter_code
_entity_poly.pdbx_strand_id
1 'polypeptide(L)'
;MDMVIKAGMLVIFFGIMIGVGLYCRKHATDVNGFVLGGRSVGPWLTAFAFGTSYFSAVVFVGYAGQFGWKYGIAATWAGIGNALIGSLMAWAVLGRRTRVMSQHLNSATMPQFFESRFNSKALKIAASVIIFIFLIPYTASLYNGLSRLFGMAFDIDYSVCVIVMALLTAVYVIIGGYMATAINDFIQGIIMLVGIVAVIAAVLNTKGGFAEALNGLGQITDPAVSDIPGAFSSFFGPDPVNLLGVVLLTSLGTWGLPQMVQKFYAIKNEKAINKGMIISTVFALVVAGGCYFLGGFGRLFSDQIDIATGGYDSIIPTMLSQLSPFLIAVLVVLVLSASMSTLSSLVLASSSTLTLDFIKGTVVKELSPKKQLFIMRIFIAIFIAVSVVIAIIQYKSNVTFIAQLMGVSWGALAGAFLAPFLYGLYWKRATKISVWCSFLFSTVVMLSNIFLPEAFPALLRSPINAGVFCMLAGLIIVPAVSLITRPPEKEHIEQVFSCYNKKVVVSVTDAIGEHEEETQ
;
A
#
# COMPACT_ATOMS: atom_id res chain seq x y z
N MET A 1 -33.58 11.15 -7.93
CA MET A 1 -33.21 11.23 -6.49
C MET A 1 -31.88 10.55 -6.22
N ASP A 2 -31.64 9.37 -6.77
CA ASP A 2 -30.42 8.56 -6.51
C ASP A 2 -29.12 9.22 -6.99
N MET A 3 -29.14 9.83 -8.17
CA MET A 3 -27.98 10.56 -8.71
C MET A 3 -27.63 11.80 -7.86
N VAL A 4 -28.63 12.50 -7.32
CA VAL A 4 -28.43 13.68 -6.46
C VAL A 4 -27.77 13.27 -5.13
N ILE A 5 -28.18 12.16 -4.53
CA ILE A 5 -27.58 11.63 -3.29
C ILE A 5 -26.12 11.25 -3.54
N LYS A 6 -25.85 10.47 -4.58
CA LYS A 6 -24.48 10.03 -4.93
C LYS A 6 -23.58 11.24 -5.23
N ALA A 7 -24.03 12.18 -6.06
CA ALA A 7 -23.28 13.38 -6.39
C ALA A 7 -23.06 14.29 -5.16
N GLY A 8 -24.08 14.47 -4.33
CA GLY A 8 -23.99 15.25 -3.09
C GLY A 8 -22.95 14.69 -2.13
N MET A 9 -22.91 13.37 -1.91
CA MET A 9 -21.90 12.72 -1.07
C MET A 9 -20.49 12.91 -1.63
N LEU A 10 -20.30 12.84 -2.93
CA LEU A 10 -19.01 13.09 -3.58
C LEU A 10 -18.54 14.55 -3.40
N VAL A 11 -19.42 15.51 -3.61
CA VAL A 11 -19.10 16.95 -3.43
C VAL A 11 -18.68 17.22 -1.99
N ILE A 12 -19.39 16.67 -1.01
CA ILE A 12 -19.04 16.81 0.41
C ILE A 12 -17.68 16.15 0.67
N PHE A 13 -17.48 14.92 0.22
CA PHE A 13 -16.23 14.17 0.40
C PHE A 13 -15.02 14.95 -0.16
N PHE A 14 -15.09 15.38 -1.42
CA PHE A 14 -13.98 16.13 -2.04
C PHE A 14 -13.80 17.52 -1.42
N GLY A 15 -14.89 18.18 -1.04
CA GLY A 15 -14.84 19.45 -0.32
C GLY A 15 -14.06 19.34 0.99
N ILE A 16 -14.29 18.29 1.75
CA ILE A 16 -13.54 18.02 2.99
C ILE A 16 -12.05 17.76 2.67
N MET A 17 -11.74 16.90 1.69
CA MET A 17 -10.36 16.56 1.33
C MET A 17 -9.55 17.78 0.88
N ILE A 18 -10.13 18.63 0.03
CA ILE A 18 -9.49 19.87 -0.44
C ILE A 18 -9.38 20.87 0.71
N GLY A 19 -10.41 21.00 1.54
CA GLY A 19 -10.41 21.86 2.73
C GLY A 19 -9.26 21.52 3.69
N VAL A 20 -9.04 20.23 3.96
CA VAL A 20 -7.90 19.75 4.74
C VAL A 20 -6.58 20.09 4.05
N GLY A 21 -6.47 19.92 2.74
CA GLY A 21 -5.29 20.30 1.96
C GLY A 21 -4.94 21.79 2.12
N LEU A 22 -5.93 22.66 2.00
CA LEU A 22 -5.77 24.10 2.19
C LEU A 22 -5.39 24.46 3.64
N TYR A 23 -6.02 23.83 4.63
CA TYR A 23 -5.69 24.02 6.04
C TYR A 23 -4.24 23.62 6.34
N CYS A 24 -3.77 22.50 5.80
CA CYS A 24 -2.42 21.98 6.03
C CYS A 24 -1.33 22.70 5.22
N ARG A 25 -1.67 23.59 4.30
CA ARG A 25 -0.71 24.32 3.46
C ARG A 25 0.42 24.99 4.27
N LYS A 26 0.09 25.48 5.46
CA LYS A 26 1.06 26.12 6.38
C LYS A 26 2.16 25.18 6.88
N HIS A 27 1.92 23.86 6.91
CA HIS A 27 2.87 22.83 7.33
C HIS A 27 3.73 22.28 6.19
N ALA A 28 3.44 22.65 4.95
CA ALA A 28 4.10 22.19 3.74
C ALA A 28 5.05 23.25 3.13
N THR A 29 5.70 24.04 3.99
CA THR A 29 6.54 25.18 3.59
C THR A 29 8.00 24.82 3.40
N ASP A 30 8.45 23.74 4.03
CA ASP A 30 9.81 23.20 3.89
C ASP A 30 9.77 21.71 3.50
N VAL A 31 10.92 21.16 3.13
CA VAL A 31 11.04 19.79 2.64
C VAL A 31 10.64 18.77 3.71
N ASN A 32 11.08 18.97 4.97
CA ASN A 32 10.78 18.04 6.06
C ASN A 32 9.28 18.05 6.41
N GLY A 33 8.67 19.23 6.48
CA GLY A 33 7.23 19.38 6.67
C GLY A 33 6.43 18.76 5.53
N PHE A 34 6.85 18.98 4.28
CA PHE A 34 6.17 18.44 3.10
C PHE A 34 6.26 16.91 3.00
N VAL A 35 7.43 16.30 3.30
CA VAL A 35 7.68 14.86 3.12
C VAL A 35 7.33 14.03 4.35
N LEU A 36 7.54 14.56 5.56
CA LEU A 36 7.42 13.81 6.83
C LEU A 36 6.52 14.48 7.88
N GLY A 37 5.84 15.58 7.55
CA GLY A 37 5.03 16.32 8.53
C GLY A 37 5.85 16.81 9.73
N GLY A 38 7.14 17.15 9.51
CA GLY A 38 8.05 17.59 10.57
C GLY A 38 8.44 16.51 11.59
N ARG A 39 8.17 15.23 11.32
CA ARG A 39 8.36 14.09 12.25
C ARG A 39 7.58 14.23 13.56
N SER A 40 6.44 14.92 13.52
CA SER A 40 5.62 15.25 14.70
C SER A 40 4.24 14.58 14.70
N VAL A 41 4.02 13.61 13.78
CA VAL A 41 2.71 13.00 13.56
C VAL A 41 2.32 12.07 14.72
N GLY A 42 1.14 12.30 15.26
CA GLY A 42 0.61 11.54 16.40
C GLY A 42 0.25 10.08 16.06
N PRO A 43 0.01 9.23 17.09
CA PRO A 43 -0.19 7.80 16.89
C PRO A 43 -1.43 7.46 16.07
N TRP A 44 -2.53 8.19 16.24
CA TRP A 44 -3.78 7.97 15.50
C TRP A 44 -3.60 8.27 14.02
N LEU A 45 -3.08 9.44 13.69
CA LEU A 45 -2.84 9.83 12.30
C LEU A 45 -1.84 8.87 11.61
N THR A 46 -0.76 8.49 12.31
CA THR A 46 0.24 7.58 11.74
C THR A 46 -0.32 6.17 11.55
N ALA A 47 -1.10 5.67 12.51
CA ALA A 47 -1.69 4.33 12.44
C ALA A 47 -2.71 4.22 11.30
N PHE A 48 -3.58 5.21 11.17
CA PHE A 48 -4.54 5.27 10.07
C PHE A 48 -3.82 5.46 8.73
N ALA A 49 -2.85 6.39 8.65
CA ALA A 49 -2.05 6.57 7.45
C ALA A 49 -1.28 5.30 7.05
N PHE A 50 -0.78 4.51 8.00
CA PHE A 50 -0.18 3.21 7.74
C PHE A 50 -1.22 2.22 7.21
N GLY A 51 -2.34 2.04 7.91
CA GLY A 51 -3.39 1.11 7.53
C GLY A 51 -4.00 1.44 6.15
N THR A 52 -4.41 2.68 5.94
CA THR A 52 -5.06 3.10 4.69
C THR A 52 -4.12 3.12 3.48
N SER A 53 -2.80 3.23 3.69
CA SER A 53 -1.84 3.34 2.59
C SER A 53 -1.67 2.06 1.76
N TYR A 54 -2.12 0.90 2.23
CA TYR A 54 -2.08 -0.34 1.47
C TYR A 54 -3.45 -1.01 1.30
N PHE A 55 -4.51 -0.49 1.93
CA PHE A 55 -5.88 -0.87 1.65
C PHE A 55 -6.52 0.08 0.65
N SER A 56 -6.85 -0.42 -0.51
CA SER A 56 -7.29 0.39 -1.64
C SER A 56 -8.34 -0.35 -2.47
N ALA A 57 -8.80 0.27 -3.54
CA ALA A 57 -9.63 -0.40 -4.54
C ALA A 57 -8.97 -1.68 -5.09
N VAL A 58 -7.64 -1.78 -5.11
CA VAL A 58 -6.93 -3.01 -5.52
C VAL A 58 -7.26 -4.16 -4.59
N VAL A 59 -7.25 -3.93 -3.27
CA VAL A 59 -7.62 -4.96 -2.29
C VAL A 59 -9.11 -5.21 -2.32
N PHE A 60 -9.93 -4.17 -2.33
CA PHE A 60 -11.39 -4.29 -2.24
C PHE A 60 -12.01 -4.89 -3.51
N VAL A 61 -11.62 -4.44 -4.70
CA VAL A 61 -12.18 -4.90 -5.98
C VAL A 61 -11.39 -6.07 -6.54
N GLY A 62 -10.06 -5.88 -6.71
CA GLY A 62 -9.21 -6.86 -7.37
C GLY A 62 -8.94 -8.10 -6.49
N TYR A 63 -8.29 -7.91 -5.36
CA TYR A 63 -7.86 -9.02 -4.52
C TYR A 63 -9.03 -9.74 -3.83
N ALA A 64 -9.96 -9.01 -3.23
CA ALA A 64 -11.12 -9.60 -2.60
C ALA A 64 -11.97 -10.40 -3.59
N GLY A 65 -12.21 -9.85 -4.79
CA GLY A 65 -12.94 -10.56 -5.84
C GLY A 65 -12.21 -11.80 -6.31
N GLN A 66 -10.97 -11.66 -6.79
CA GLN A 66 -10.21 -12.76 -7.35
C GLN A 66 -9.92 -13.87 -6.34
N PHE A 67 -9.45 -13.51 -5.13
CA PHE A 67 -9.08 -14.52 -4.13
C PHE A 67 -10.28 -15.11 -3.43
N GLY A 68 -11.33 -14.31 -3.21
CA GLY A 68 -12.60 -14.83 -2.72
C GLY A 68 -13.20 -15.86 -3.68
N TRP A 69 -13.17 -15.59 -4.98
CA TRP A 69 -13.60 -16.55 -6.00
C TRP A 69 -12.77 -17.84 -6.01
N LYS A 70 -11.43 -17.71 -5.91
CA LYS A 70 -10.52 -18.86 -5.94
C LYS A 70 -10.54 -19.69 -4.67
N TYR A 71 -10.60 -19.04 -3.50
CA TYR A 71 -10.37 -19.69 -2.21
C TYR A 71 -11.59 -19.71 -1.29
N GLY A 72 -12.70 -19.09 -1.71
CA GLY A 72 -13.87 -18.96 -0.85
C GLY A 72 -13.56 -18.15 0.41
N ILE A 73 -14.20 -18.52 1.54
CA ILE A 73 -14.04 -17.82 2.82
C ILE A 73 -12.59 -17.88 3.35
N ALA A 74 -11.81 -18.88 2.94
CA ALA A 74 -10.40 -19.00 3.31
C ALA A 74 -9.56 -17.81 2.84
N ALA A 75 -10.00 -17.03 1.84
CA ALA A 75 -9.35 -15.78 1.44
C ALA A 75 -9.18 -14.80 2.63
N THR A 76 -10.01 -14.90 3.67
CA THR A 76 -9.91 -14.10 4.91
C THR A 76 -8.54 -14.23 5.58
N TRP A 77 -7.82 -15.33 5.38
CA TRP A 77 -6.44 -15.50 5.88
C TRP A 77 -5.48 -14.43 5.36
N ALA A 78 -5.70 -13.89 4.16
CA ALA A 78 -4.91 -12.77 3.66
C ALA A 78 -5.12 -11.52 4.55
N GLY A 79 -6.35 -11.25 4.96
CA GLY A 79 -6.65 -10.15 5.87
C GLY A 79 -6.10 -10.35 7.29
N ILE A 80 -6.18 -11.57 7.82
CA ILE A 80 -5.58 -11.94 9.12
C ILE A 80 -4.05 -11.79 9.05
N GLY A 81 -3.41 -12.28 7.99
CA GLY A 81 -1.98 -12.11 7.75
C GLY A 81 -1.58 -10.63 7.68
N ASN A 82 -2.38 -9.82 6.99
CA ASN A 82 -2.17 -8.37 6.92
C ASN A 82 -2.23 -7.70 8.29
N ALA A 83 -3.14 -8.13 9.17
CA ALA A 83 -3.23 -7.59 10.52
C ALA A 83 -2.05 -8.04 11.40
N LEU A 84 -1.72 -9.33 11.41
CA LEU A 84 -0.72 -9.88 12.31
C LEU A 84 0.72 -9.67 11.79
N ILE A 85 0.99 -10.04 10.55
CA ILE A 85 2.34 -9.95 9.97
C ILE A 85 2.55 -8.56 9.36
N GLY A 86 1.59 -8.09 8.54
CA GLY A 86 1.70 -6.84 7.79
C GLY A 86 1.60 -5.59 8.66
N SER A 87 0.89 -5.65 9.79
CA SER A 87 0.75 -4.53 10.72
C SER A 87 1.45 -4.83 12.05
N LEU A 88 0.92 -5.69 12.92
CA LEU A 88 1.45 -5.91 14.27
C LEU A 88 2.96 -6.15 14.28
N MET A 89 3.42 -7.15 13.53
CA MET A 89 4.85 -7.50 13.49
C MET A 89 5.67 -6.41 12.78
N ALA A 90 5.16 -5.77 11.72
CA ALA A 90 5.86 -4.67 11.05
C ALA A 90 6.14 -3.51 12.01
N TRP A 91 5.14 -3.09 12.79
CA TRP A 91 5.31 -2.05 13.80
C TRP A 91 6.27 -2.48 14.92
N ALA A 92 6.15 -3.71 15.44
CA ALA A 92 7.00 -4.23 16.49
C ALA A 92 8.47 -4.35 16.06
N VAL A 93 8.71 -4.85 14.85
CA VAL A 93 10.06 -5.09 14.34
C VAL A 93 10.65 -3.81 13.75
N LEU A 94 9.94 -3.11 12.87
CA LEU A 94 10.52 -1.99 12.13
C LEU A 94 10.33 -0.64 12.84
N GLY A 95 9.18 -0.41 13.49
CA GLY A 95 8.74 0.90 13.91
C GLY A 95 9.79 1.70 14.70
N ARG A 96 10.23 1.18 15.87
CA ARG A 96 11.21 1.85 16.72
C ARG A 96 12.57 2.03 16.03
N ARG A 97 13.10 0.96 15.46
CA ARG A 97 14.44 1.01 14.86
C ARG A 97 14.50 1.91 13.65
N THR A 98 13.48 1.88 12.82
CA THR A 98 13.36 2.79 11.67
C THR A 98 13.31 4.24 12.13
N ARG A 99 12.47 4.55 13.13
CA ARG A 99 12.32 5.92 13.64
C ARG A 99 13.63 6.48 14.19
N VAL A 100 14.31 5.69 15.02
CA VAL A 100 15.55 6.11 15.69
C VAL A 100 16.70 6.25 14.69
N MET A 101 16.93 5.23 13.87
CA MET A 101 18.06 5.25 12.90
C MET A 101 17.83 6.28 11.80
N SER A 102 16.61 6.44 11.28
CA SER A 102 16.33 7.44 10.24
C SER A 102 16.55 8.87 10.71
N GLN A 103 16.27 9.15 12.00
CA GLN A 103 16.55 10.45 12.57
C GLN A 103 18.07 10.66 12.76
N HIS A 104 18.76 9.65 13.27
CA HIS A 104 20.21 9.70 13.47
C HIS A 104 20.97 9.91 12.16
N LEU A 105 20.56 9.22 11.11
CA LEU A 105 21.14 9.34 9.76
C LEU A 105 20.59 10.54 8.98
N ASN A 106 19.69 11.34 9.55
CA ASN A 106 18.98 12.43 8.89
C ASN A 106 18.34 12.01 7.55
N SER A 107 17.83 10.79 7.47
CA SER A 107 17.22 10.24 6.26
C SER A 107 15.73 10.54 6.22
N ALA A 108 15.26 11.16 5.13
CA ALA A 108 13.83 11.44 4.90
C ALA A 108 13.15 10.38 4.03
N THR A 109 13.93 9.59 3.30
CA THR A 109 13.47 8.57 2.36
C THR A 109 14.21 7.25 2.57
N MET A 110 13.63 6.15 2.08
CA MET A 110 14.28 4.84 2.12
C MET A 110 15.60 4.79 1.31
N PRO A 111 15.73 5.40 0.11
CA PRO A 111 17.01 5.49 -0.59
C PRO A 111 18.09 6.22 0.20
N GLN A 112 17.76 7.31 0.92
CA GLN A 112 18.73 7.99 1.79
C GLN A 112 19.19 7.10 2.94
N PHE A 113 18.30 6.29 3.48
CA PHE A 113 18.69 5.29 4.47
C PHE A 113 19.73 4.31 3.89
N PHE A 114 19.53 3.80 2.67
CA PHE A 114 20.51 2.91 2.04
C PHE A 114 21.85 3.60 1.78
N GLU A 115 21.84 4.86 1.30
CA GLU A 115 23.07 5.66 1.14
C GLU A 115 23.83 5.76 2.44
N SER A 116 23.18 6.25 3.50
CA SER A 116 23.83 6.55 4.77
C SER A 116 24.23 5.26 5.51
N ARG A 117 23.40 4.20 5.47
CA ARG A 117 23.67 2.93 6.16
C ARG A 117 24.80 2.14 5.51
N PHE A 118 24.89 2.12 4.19
CA PHE A 118 25.84 1.32 3.44
C PHE A 118 26.97 2.14 2.80
N ASN A 119 27.03 3.42 3.09
CA ASN A 119 28.01 4.38 2.53
C ASN A 119 28.10 4.26 0.99
N SER A 120 26.94 4.35 0.32
CA SER A 120 26.88 4.15 -1.14
C SER A 120 25.82 5.03 -1.81
N LYS A 121 26.29 6.10 -2.47
CA LYS A 121 25.45 6.97 -3.28
C LYS A 121 24.78 6.22 -4.45
N ALA A 122 25.45 5.21 -5.01
CA ALA A 122 24.90 4.41 -6.09
C ALA A 122 23.68 3.59 -5.65
N LEU A 123 23.64 3.08 -4.40
CA LEU A 123 22.46 2.40 -3.85
C LEU A 123 21.27 3.33 -3.71
N LYS A 124 21.49 4.60 -3.31
CA LYS A 124 20.43 5.60 -3.28
C LYS A 124 19.81 5.83 -4.65
N ILE A 125 20.66 6.02 -5.67
CA ILE A 125 20.20 6.24 -7.05
C ILE A 125 19.43 5.03 -7.56
N ALA A 126 19.96 3.82 -7.39
CA ALA A 126 19.30 2.60 -7.82
C ALA A 126 17.96 2.40 -7.12
N ALA A 127 17.91 2.57 -5.80
CA ALA A 127 16.67 2.47 -5.04
C ALA A 127 15.62 3.49 -5.51
N SER A 128 16.01 4.74 -5.79
CA SER A 128 15.10 5.78 -6.25
C SER A 128 14.51 5.46 -7.63
N VAL A 129 15.31 4.91 -8.53
CA VAL A 129 14.86 4.47 -9.86
C VAL A 129 13.89 3.29 -9.75
N ILE A 130 14.23 2.28 -8.95
CA ILE A 130 13.37 1.11 -8.70
C ILE A 130 12.02 1.55 -8.12
N ILE A 131 12.03 2.44 -7.12
CA ILE A 131 10.81 2.97 -6.50
C ILE A 131 9.95 3.69 -7.54
N PHE A 132 10.52 4.61 -8.30
CA PHE A 132 9.78 5.38 -9.29
C PHE A 132 9.12 4.47 -10.33
N ILE A 133 9.88 3.53 -10.91
CA ILE A 133 9.37 2.65 -11.96
C ILE A 133 8.27 1.72 -11.44
N PHE A 134 8.51 1.02 -10.32
CA PHE A 134 7.58 -0.01 -9.87
C PHE A 134 6.39 0.51 -9.04
N LEU A 135 6.39 1.76 -8.60
CA LEU A 135 5.17 2.38 -8.06
C LEU A 135 4.14 2.73 -9.15
N ILE A 136 4.55 2.89 -10.41
CA ILE A 136 3.63 3.20 -11.52
C ILE A 136 2.59 2.09 -11.75
N PRO A 137 2.94 0.80 -11.92
CA PRO A 137 1.95 -0.27 -12.05
C PRO A 137 0.97 -0.35 -10.88
N TYR A 138 1.43 -0.11 -9.66
CA TYR A 138 0.55 -0.07 -8.48
C TYR A 138 -0.45 1.08 -8.58
N THR A 139 0.00 2.27 -8.95
CA THR A 139 -0.89 3.42 -9.13
C THR A 139 -1.90 3.19 -10.25
N ALA A 140 -1.48 2.59 -11.36
CA ALA A 140 -2.37 2.22 -12.45
C ALA A 140 -3.44 1.21 -12.02
N SER A 141 -3.08 0.21 -11.19
CA SER A 141 -4.04 -0.77 -10.65
C SER A 141 -5.11 -0.12 -9.75
N LEU A 142 -4.74 0.94 -9.02
CA LEU A 142 -5.69 1.72 -8.20
C LEU A 142 -6.74 2.42 -9.06
N TYR A 143 -6.31 3.06 -10.14
CA TYR A 143 -7.23 3.71 -11.09
C TYR A 143 -8.16 2.69 -11.74
N ASN A 144 -7.65 1.50 -12.09
CA ASN A 144 -8.46 0.42 -12.65
C ASN A 144 -9.57 -0.03 -11.68
N GLY A 145 -9.22 -0.31 -10.42
CA GLY A 145 -10.19 -0.75 -9.42
C GLY A 145 -11.26 0.31 -9.12
N LEU A 146 -10.82 1.56 -8.98
CA LEU A 146 -11.70 2.67 -8.69
C LEU A 146 -12.70 2.94 -9.83
N SER A 147 -12.22 2.94 -11.08
CA SER A 147 -13.03 3.27 -12.24
C SER A 147 -14.10 2.22 -12.55
N ARG A 148 -13.85 0.93 -12.24
CA ARG A 148 -14.87 -0.12 -12.36
C ARG A 148 -16.06 0.13 -11.44
N LEU A 149 -15.81 0.55 -10.20
CA LEU A 149 -16.88 0.90 -9.26
C LEU A 149 -17.61 2.18 -9.65
N PHE A 150 -16.89 3.18 -10.15
CA PHE A 150 -17.51 4.41 -10.65
C PHE A 150 -18.37 4.14 -11.88
N GLY A 151 -17.91 3.35 -12.83
CA GLY A 151 -18.69 2.93 -13.99
C GLY A 151 -20.01 2.24 -13.57
N MET A 152 -19.93 1.31 -12.61
CA MET A 152 -21.11 0.64 -12.06
C MET A 152 -22.07 1.62 -11.35
N ALA A 153 -21.54 2.59 -10.59
CA ALA A 153 -22.36 3.47 -9.76
C ALA A 153 -23.00 4.64 -10.53
N PHE A 154 -22.34 5.14 -11.57
CA PHE A 154 -22.71 6.40 -12.26
C PHE A 154 -22.89 6.27 -13.76
N ASP A 155 -22.58 5.14 -14.37
CA ASP A 155 -22.58 4.93 -15.83
C ASP A 155 -21.72 5.98 -16.57
N ILE A 156 -20.54 6.29 -16.03
CA ILE A 156 -19.59 7.25 -16.59
C ILE A 156 -18.44 6.49 -17.27
N ASP A 157 -17.95 7.02 -18.39
CA ASP A 157 -16.80 6.46 -19.10
C ASP A 157 -15.57 6.32 -18.18
N TYR A 158 -14.90 5.19 -18.28
CA TYR A 158 -13.71 4.84 -17.50
C TYR A 158 -12.64 5.94 -17.55
N SER A 159 -12.32 6.44 -18.74
CA SER A 159 -11.24 7.42 -18.92
C SER A 159 -11.55 8.74 -18.23
N VAL A 160 -12.82 9.15 -18.24
CA VAL A 160 -13.29 10.36 -17.55
C VAL A 160 -13.13 10.18 -16.03
N CYS A 161 -13.55 9.03 -15.48
CA CYS A 161 -13.39 8.73 -14.06
C CYS A 161 -11.93 8.81 -13.63
N VAL A 162 -11.03 8.14 -14.37
CA VAL A 162 -9.59 8.10 -14.06
C VAL A 162 -9.00 9.51 -14.04
N ILE A 163 -9.31 10.34 -15.06
CA ILE A 163 -8.76 11.70 -15.18
C ILE A 163 -9.26 12.58 -14.03
N VAL A 164 -10.56 12.55 -13.72
CA VAL A 164 -11.14 13.36 -12.63
C VAL A 164 -10.50 13.00 -11.30
N MET A 165 -10.36 11.70 -11.01
CA MET A 165 -9.76 11.22 -9.76
C MET A 165 -8.29 11.60 -9.65
N ALA A 166 -7.55 11.52 -10.75
CA ALA A 166 -6.16 11.91 -10.82
C ALA A 166 -5.97 13.41 -10.52
N LEU A 167 -6.78 14.26 -11.13
CA LEU A 167 -6.74 15.70 -10.90
C LEU A 167 -7.07 16.07 -9.45
N LEU A 168 -8.09 15.45 -8.87
CA LEU A 168 -8.47 15.69 -7.47
C LEU A 168 -7.38 15.27 -6.50
N THR A 169 -6.76 14.10 -6.74
CA THR A 169 -5.61 13.64 -5.92
C THR A 169 -4.43 14.60 -6.03
N ALA A 170 -4.09 15.02 -7.26
CA ALA A 170 -3.00 15.96 -7.49
C ALA A 170 -3.20 17.27 -6.70
N VAL A 171 -4.40 17.82 -6.70
CA VAL A 171 -4.71 19.10 -6.06
C VAL A 171 -4.37 19.06 -4.56
N TYR A 172 -4.92 18.14 -3.79
CA TYR A 172 -4.72 18.17 -2.33
C TYR A 172 -3.32 17.74 -1.90
N VAL A 173 -2.67 16.81 -2.64
CA VAL A 173 -1.29 16.38 -2.34
C VAL A 173 -0.29 17.50 -2.62
N ILE A 174 -0.43 18.19 -3.77
CA ILE A 174 0.47 19.29 -4.15
C ILE A 174 0.39 20.46 -3.15
N ILE A 175 -0.81 20.73 -2.64
CA ILE A 175 -1.04 21.86 -1.73
C ILE A 175 -0.59 21.54 -0.31
N GLY A 176 -0.98 20.40 0.23
CA GLY A 176 -0.90 20.10 1.67
C GLY A 176 0.23 19.17 2.11
N GLY A 177 0.89 18.46 1.20
CA GLY A 177 1.97 17.51 1.53
C GLY A 177 1.56 16.42 2.51
N TYR A 178 2.53 15.90 3.30
CA TYR A 178 2.33 14.76 4.19
C TYR A 178 1.26 14.97 5.27
N MET A 179 1.20 16.17 5.87
CA MET A 179 0.23 16.42 6.94
C MET A 179 -1.21 16.37 6.42
N ALA A 180 -1.46 16.91 5.23
CA ALA A 180 -2.77 16.83 4.59
C ALA A 180 -3.14 15.37 4.27
N THR A 181 -2.18 14.59 3.76
CA THR A 181 -2.43 13.17 3.50
C THR A 181 -2.74 12.42 4.78
N ALA A 182 -2.00 12.64 5.88
CA ALA A 182 -2.21 11.95 7.15
C ALA A 182 -3.58 12.26 7.80
N ILE A 183 -4.04 13.52 7.73
CA ILE A 183 -5.37 13.90 8.24
C ILE A 183 -6.46 13.33 7.34
N ASN A 184 -6.30 13.41 6.02
CA ASN A 184 -7.23 12.81 5.08
C ASN A 184 -7.29 11.28 5.28
N ASP A 185 -6.15 10.61 5.44
CA ASP A 185 -6.06 9.18 5.72
C ASP A 185 -6.83 8.79 7.00
N PHE A 186 -6.81 9.65 8.02
CA PHE A 186 -7.56 9.42 9.25
C PHE A 186 -9.07 9.49 9.00
N ILE A 187 -9.56 10.52 8.33
CA ILE A 187 -10.98 10.68 7.98
C ILE A 187 -11.43 9.52 7.09
N GLN A 188 -10.67 9.24 6.06
CA GLN A 188 -10.92 8.15 5.11
C GLN A 188 -10.91 6.79 5.80
N GLY A 189 -10.02 6.57 6.74
CA GLY A 189 -9.96 5.33 7.50
C GLY A 189 -11.18 5.10 8.40
N ILE A 190 -11.75 6.15 8.98
CA ILE A 190 -13.02 6.04 9.70
C ILE A 190 -14.15 5.62 8.75
N ILE A 191 -14.21 6.23 7.57
CA ILE A 191 -15.19 5.86 6.55
C ILE A 191 -15.02 4.39 6.14
N MET A 192 -13.77 3.92 5.99
CA MET A 192 -13.48 2.54 5.66
C MET A 192 -13.92 1.57 6.75
N LEU A 193 -13.66 1.87 8.03
CA LEU A 193 -14.06 1.02 9.16
C LEU A 193 -15.57 0.84 9.23
N VAL A 194 -16.32 1.91 9.14
CA VAL A 194 -17.79 1.87 9.22
C VAL A 194 -18.37 1.28 7.93
N GLY A 195 -17.86 1.69 6.79
CA GLY A 195 -18.38 1.30 5.50
C GLY A 195 -18.23 -0.19 5.21
N ILE A 196 -17.07 -0.80 5.52
CA ILE A 196 -16.86 -2.23 5.26
C ILE A 196 -17.83 -3.10 6.07
N VAL A 197 -18.06 -2.77 7.33
CA VAL A 197 -18.99 -3.51 8.18
C VAL A 197 -20.43 -3.40 7.64
N ALA A 198 -20.85 -2.19 7.24
CA ALA A 198 -22.17 -1.96 6.67
C ALA A 198 -22.37 -2.72 5.34
N VAL A 199 -21.35 -2.72 4.48
CA VAL A 199 -21.39 -3.41 3.18
C VAL A 199 -21.47 -4.94 3.38
N ILE A 200 -20.65 -5.52 4.28
CA ILE A 200 -20.70 -6.95 4.59
C ILE A 200 -22.10 -7.34 5.07
N ALA A 201 -22.63 -6.60 6.04
CA ALA A 201 -23.96 -6.88 6.57
C ALA A 201 -25.04 -6.80 5.47
N ALA A 202 -24.98 -5.79 4.62
CA ALA A 202 -25.93 -5.61 3.53
C ALA A 202 -25.85 -6.74 2.50
N VAL A 203 -24.64 -7.11 2.04
CA VAL A 203 -24.46 -8.19 1.06
C VAL A 203 -24.91 -9.54 1.62
N LEU A 204 -24.54 -9.88 2.86
CA LEU A 204 -24.96 -11.14 3.48
C LEU A 204 -26.48 -11.21 3.67
N ASN A 205 -27.12 -10.10 4.01
CA ASN A 205 -28.58 -10.04 4.12
C ASN A 205 -29.30 -10.35 2.80
N THR A 206 -28.71 -10.05 1.63
CA THR A 206 -29.29 -10.44 0.32
C THR A 206 -29.30 -11.95 0.10
N LYS A 207 -28.51 -12.70 0.89
CA LYS A 207 -28.38 -14.17 0.84
C LYS A 207 -28.93 -14.85 2.11
N GLY A 208 -29.86 -14.21 2.82
CA GLY A 208 -30.48 -14.76 4.01
C GLY A 208 -29.70 -14.65 5.32
N GLY A 209 -28.60 -13.87 5.31
CA GLY A 209 -27.70 -13.69 6.46
C GLY A 209 -26.48 -14.60 6.42
N PHE A 210 -25.61 -14.45 7.42
CA PHE A 210 -24.30 -15.14 7.43
C PHE A 210 -24.43 -16.68 7.41
N ALA A 211 -25.33 -17.26 8.21
CA ALA A 211 -25.47 -18.72 8.30
C ALA A 211 -25.96 -19.34 6.99
N GLU A 212 -26.94 -18.73 6.34
CA GLU A 212 -27.46 -19.22 5.05
C GLU A 212 -26.44 -18.99 3.91
N ALA A 213 -25.76 -17.86 3.90
CA ALA A 213 -24.69 -17.59 2.95
C ALA A 213 -23.55 -18.62 3.08
N LEU A 214 -23.14 -18.96 4.30
CA LEU A 214 -22.09 -19.95 4.55
C LEU A 214 -22.53 -21.36 4.12
N ASN A 215 -23.76 -21.75 4.44
CA ASN A 215 -24.34 -23.02 4.00
C ASN A 215 -24.44 -23.07 2.47
N GLY A 216 -24.91 -22.00 1.83
CA GLY A 216 -24.96 -21.90 0.37
C GLY A 216 -23.57 -22.04 -0.27
N LEU A 217 -22.57 -21.39 0.29
CA LEU A 217 -21.18 -21.51 -0.17
C LEU A 217 -20.65 -22.95 -0.05
N GLY A 218 -21.06 -23.68 1.01
CA GLY A 218 -20.70 -25.08 1.24
C GLY A 218 -21.29 -26.05 0.21
N GLN A 219 -22.36 -25.67 -0.49
CA GLN A 219 -22.97 -26.49 -1.54
C GLN A 219 -22.36 -26.25 -2.93
N ILE A 220 -21.57 -25.20 -3.09
CA ILE A 220 -20.95 -24.88 -4.39
C ILE A 220 -19.78 -25.81 -4.67
N THR A 221 -19.81 -26.44 -5.84
CA THR A 221 -18.71 -27.22 -6.39
C THR A 221 -18.28 -26.61 -7.71
N ASP A 222 -16.98 -26.62 -7.97
CA ASP A 222 -16.39 -26.17 -9.24
C ASP A 222 -15.24 -27.12 -9.59
N PRO A 223 -15.48 -28.11 -10.47
CA PRO A 223 -14.48 -29.11 -10.85
C PRO A 223 -13.19 -28.53 -11.42
N ALA A 224 -13.26 -27.30 -11.98
CA ALA A 224 -12.07 -26.62 -12.49
C ALA A 224 -11.14 -26.13 -11.36
N VAL A 225 -11.64 -26.02 -10.12
CA VAL A 225 -10.91 -25.55 -8.96
C VAL A 225 -10.76 -26.64 -7.91
N SER A 226 -11.87 -27.34 -7.56
CA SER A 226 -11.88 -28.43 -6.57
C SER A 226 -13.16 -29.28 -6.71
N ASP A 227 -12.98 -30.59 -6.73
CA ASP A 227 -14.10 -31.56 -6.69
C ASP A 227 -14.61 -31.85 -5.28
N ILE A 228 -13.97 -31.26 -4.24
CA ILE A 228 -14.30 -31.53 -2.85
C ILE A 228 -15.51 -30.68 -2.44
N PRO A 229 -16.64 -31.28 -2.04
CA PRO A 229 -17.77 -30.54 -1.49
C PRO A 229 -17.37 -29.73 -0.26
N GLY A 230 -17.87 -28.49 -0.19
CA GLY A 230 -17.54 -27.59 0.93
C GLY A 230 -16.15 -26.96 0.87
N ALA A 231 -15.36 -27.15 -0.18
CA ALA A 231 -14.02 -26.60 -0.29
C ALA A 231 -13.99 -25.07 -0.12
N PHE A 232 -14.98 -24.36 -0.67
CA PHE A 232 -15.07 -22.88 -0.59
C PHE A 232 -15.53 -22.34 0.76
N SER A 233 -16.16 -23.17 1.59
CA SER A 233 -16.53 -22.84 2.98
C SER A 233 -15.52 -23.38 3.99
N SER A 234 -14.49 -24.10 3.54
CA SER A 234 -13.47 -24.70 4.40
C SER A 234 -12.46 -23.70 4.93
N PHE A 235 -11.81 -24.05 6.06
CA PHE A 235 -10.83 -23.20 6.74
C PHE A 235 -9.59 -22.88 5.89
N PHE A 236 -9.12 -23.82 5.07
CA PHE A 236 -7.91 -23.66 4.24
C PHE A 236 -8.23 -23.41 2.76
N GLY A 237 -9.49 -23.52 2.36
CA GLY A 237 -9.90 -23.39 0.97
C GLY A 237 -9.43 -24.55 0.05
N PRO A 238 -9.72 -24.44 -1.25
CA PRO A 238 -9.37 -25.47 -2.23
C PRO A 238 -7.88 -25.53 -2.58
N ASP A 239 -7.14 -24.43 -2.42
CA ASP A 239 -5.71 -24.33 -2.78
C ASP A 239 -4.93 -23.55 -1.72
N PRO A 240 -4.55 -24.20 -0.60
CA PRO A 240 -3.86 -23.54 0.50
C PRO A 240 -2.44 -23.07 0.16
N VAL A 241 -1.77 -23.67 -0.82
CA VAL A 241 -0.38 -23.30 -1.19
C VAL A 241 -0.36 -21.94 -1.88
N ASN A 242 -1.20 -21.74 -2.89
CA ASN A 242 -1.31 -20.44 -3.56
C ASN A 242 -1.95 -19.39 -2.63
N LEU A 243 -2.87 -19.76 -1.76
CA LEU A 243 -3.40 -18.87 -0.73
C LEU A 243 -2.29 -18.38 0.22
N LEU A 244 -1.39 -19.26 0.66
CA LEU A 244 -0.23 -18.88 1.47
C LEU A 244 0.65 -17.87 0.72
N GLY A 245 0.84 -18.04 -0.58
CA GLY A 245 1.54 -17.07 -1.43
C GLY A 245 0.88 -15.68 -1.36
N VAL A 246 -0.45 -15.60 -1.46
CA VAL A 246 -1.18 -14.34 -1.30
C VAL A 246 -0.98 -13.74 0.08
N VAL A 247 -1.12 -14.55 1.14
CA VAL A 247 -0.91 -14.10 2.53
C VAL A 247 0.49 -13.53 2.71
N LEU A 248 1.51 -14.21 2.24
CA LEU A 248 2.90 -13.76 2.37
C LEU A 248 3.18 -12.49 1.57
N LEU A 249 2.76 -12.41 0.30
CA LEU A 249 2.96 -11.21 -0.50
C LEU A 249 2.33 -9.98 0.17
N THR A 250 1.07 -10.09 0.54
CA THR A 250 0.31 -8.95 1.06
C THR A 250 0.70 -8.58 2.48
N SER A 251 1.27 -9.49 3.25
CA SER A 251 1.69 -9.24 4.63
C SER A 251 3.15 -8.83 4.74
N LEU A 252 4.09 -9.66 4.27
CA LEU A 252 5.53 -9.33 4.31
C LEU A 252 5.89 -8.18 3.37
N GLY A 253 5.17 -8.05 2.26
CA GLY A 253 5.40 -6.97 1.29
C GLY A 253 5.41 -5.58 1.93
N THR A 254 4.56 -5.34 2.92
CA THR A 254 4.48 -4.05 3.62
C THR A 254 5.80 -3.63 4.28
N TRP A 255 6.68 -4.57 4.63
CA TRP A 255 7.96 -4.29 5.30
C TRP A 255 9.01 -3.70 4.36
N GLY A 256 8.89 -3.94 3.07
CA GLY A 256 9.80 -3.44 2.04
C GLY A 256 9.25 -2.27 1.21
N LEU A 257 8.01 -1.86 1.43
CA LEU A 257 7.39 -0.79 0.65
C LEU A 257 7.79 0.60 1.17
N PRO A 258 8.34 1.48 0.33
CA PRO A 258 8.86 2.78 0.75
C PRO A 258 7.78 3.68 1.35
N GLN A 259 6.56 3.70 0.81
CA GLN A 259 5.45 4.48 1.34
C GLN A 259 4.97 4.01 2.72
N MET A 260 5.14 2.71 3.04
CA MET A 260 4.81 2.16 4.35
C MET A 260 5.87 2.54 5.38
N VAL A 261 7.14 2.35 5.03
CA VAL A 261 8.30 2.68 5.86
C VAL A 261 8.35 4.18 6.19
N GLN A 262 7.94 5.04 5.26
CA GLN A 262 7.87 6.49 5.46
C GLN A 262 6.99 6.88 6.66
N LYS A 263 5.96 6.10 7.00
CA LYS A 263 5.11 6.36 8.17
C LYS A 263 5.88 6.24 9.48
N PHE A 264 6.83 5.29 9.57
CA PHE A 264 7.71 5.17 10.74
C PHE A 264 8.72 6.32 10.84
N TYR A 265 9.10 6.96 9.73
CA TYR A 265 9.96 8.15 9.76
C TYR A 265 9.23 9.38 10.34
N ALA A 266 7.92 9.47 10.10
CA ALA A 266 7.09 10.62 10.44
C ALA A 266 6.57 10.63 11.88
N ILE A 267 6.50 9.47 12.56
CA ILE A 267 5.90 9.35 13.90
C ILE A 267 6.70 10.09 14.98
N LYS A 268 6.01 10.72 15.92
CA LYS A 268 6.62 11.65 16.87
C LYS A 268 7.59 11.00 17.87
N ASN A 269 7.24 9.88 18.49
CA ASN A 269 8.05 9.23 19.53
C ASN A 269 7.74 7.73 19.69
N GLU A 270 8.49 7.04 20.58
CA GLU A 270 8.35 5.61 20.84
C GLU A 270 7.00 5.23 21.48
N LYS A 271 6.45 6.05 22.38
CA LYS A 271 5.13 5.79 22.98
C LYS A 271 4.02 5.80 21.90
N ALA A 272 4.16 6.70 20.93
CA ALA A 272 3.25 6.77 19.79
C ALA A 272 3.34 5.50 18.90
N ILE A 273 4.51 4.86 18.78
CA ILE A 273 4.70 3.62 18.03
C ILE A 273 3.86 2.49 18.64
N ASN A 274 3.93 2.27 19.96
CA ASN A 274 3.17 1.20 20.61
C ASN A 274 1.66 1.41 20.48
N LYS A 275 1.19 2.65 20.63
CA LYS A 275 -0.21 3.01 20.42
C LYS A 275 -0.64 2.81 18.96
N GLY A 276 0.19 3.28 18.03
CA GLY A 276 -0.03 3.14 16.59
C GLY A 276 -0.08 1.68 16.14
N MET A 277 0.75 0.82 16.71
CA MET A 277 0.77 -0.61 16.45
C MET A 277 -0.60 -1.26 16.73
N ILE A 278 -1.19 -1.00 17.90
CA ILE A 278 -2.49 -1.57 18.28
C ILE A 278 -3.59 -1.04 17.36
N ILE A 279 -3.65 0.28 17.17
CA ILE A 279 -4.68 0.93 16.35
C ILE A 279 -4.61 0.43 14.90
N SER A 280 -3.42 0.39 14.31
CA SER A 280 -3.21 -0.07 12.94
C SER A 280 -3.54 -1.55 12.77
N THR A 281 -3.27 -2.40 13.76
CA THR A 281 -3.59 -3.83 13.71
C THR A 281 -5.09 -4.07 13.74
N VAL A 282 -5.82 -3.38 14.64
CA VAL A 282 -7.29 -3.46 14.69
C VAL A 282 -7.91 -2.94 13.39
N PHE A 283 -7.40 -1.82 12.87
CA PHE A 283 -7.82 -1.29 11.58
C PHE A 283 -7.62 -2.31 10.46
N ALA A 284 -6.44 -2.92 10.37
CA ALA A 284 -6.13 -3.92 9.35
C ALA A 284 -7.03 -5.16 9.46
N LEU A 285 -7.29 -5.63 10.69
CA LEU A 285 -8.15 -6.79 10.91
C LEU A 285 -9.58 -6.54 10.41
N VAL A 286 -10.13 -5.37 10.72
CA VAL A 286 -11.51 -5.03 10.32
C VAL A 286 -11.58 -4.73 8.83
N VAL A 287 -10.70 -3.89 8.30
CA VAL A 287 -10.79 -3.43 6.90
C VAL A 287 -10.28 -4.51 5.94
N ALA A 288 -9.05 -5.00 6.11
CA ALA A 288 -8.54 -6.05 5.23
C ALA A 288 -9.27 -7.37 5.44
N GLY A 289 -9.42 -7.79 6.70
CA GLY A 289 -10.17 -8.99 7.05
C GLY A 289 -11.57 -8.95 6.45
N GLY A 290 -12.26 -7.82 6.62
CA GLY A 290 -13.59 -7.59 6.07
C GLY A 290 -13.66 -7.64 4.54
N CYS A 291 -12.68 -7.04 3.84
CA CYS A 291 -12.64 -7.09 2.37
C CYS A 291 -12.50 -8.52 1.84
N TYR A 292 -11.52 -9.28 2.34
CA TYR A 292 -11.33 -10.67 1.90
C TYR A 292 -12.45 -11.59 2.34
N PHE A 293 -13.02 -11.37 3.53
CA PHE A 293 -14.19 -12.08 4.01
C PHE A 293 -15.39 -11.86 3.10
N LEU A 294 -15.69 -10.61 2.73
CA LEU A 294 -16.75 -10.27 1.78
C LEU A 294 -16.54 -10.98 0.44
N GLY A 295 -15.33 -10.89 -0.11
CA GLY A 295 -14.97 -11.52 -1.38
C GLY A 295 -15.16 -13.03 -1.37
N GLY A 296 -14.97 -13.69 -0.21
CA GLY A 296 -15.18 -15.12 -0.02
C GLY A 296 -16.58 -15.63 -0.38
N PHE A 297 -17.58 -14.75 -0.36
CA PHE A 297 -18.95 -15.06 -0.77
C PHE A 297 -19.25 -14.77 -2.24
N GLY A 298 -18.25 -14.35 -3.04
CA GLY A 298 -18.43 -14.00 -4.45
C GLY A 298 -19.10 -15.08 -5.29
N ARG A 299 -18.81 -16.35 -5.00
CA ARG A 299 -19.41 -17.49 -5.73
C ARG A 299 -20.93 -17.65 -5.55
N LEU A 300 -21.51 -17.07 -4.50
CA LEU A 300 -22.97 -17.04 -4.33
C LEU A 300 -23.69 -16.17 -5.38
N PHE A 301 -22.94 -15.44 -6.19
CA PHE A 301 -23.42 -14.56 -7.25
C PHE A 301 -22.98 -15.04 -8.64
N SER A 302 -22.55 -16.30 -8.77
CA SER A 302 -22.00 -16.87 -10.01
C SER A 302 -22.97 -16.87 -11.19
N ASP A 303 -24.28 -16.88 -10.93
CA ASP A 303 -25.34 -16.73 -11.93
C ASP A 303 -25.35 -15.37 -12.64
N GLN A 304 -24.72 -14.36 -12.06
CA GLN A 304 -24.68 -12.99 -12.54
C GLN A 304 -23.26 -12.54 -12.94
N ILE A 305 -22.25 -13.36 -12.67
CA ILE A 305 -20.84 -13.04 -12.89
C ILE A 305 -20.30 -13.90 -14.02
N ASP A 306 -19.97 -13.28 -15.13
CA ASP A 306 -19.25 -13.92 -16.24
C ASP A 306 -17.76 -13.52 -16.18
N ILE A 307 -16.93 -14.43 -15.66
CA ILE A 307 -15.48 -14.21 -15.58
C ILE A 307 -14.83 -14.21 -16.96
N ALA A 308 -15.39 -14.90 -17.94
CA ALA A 308 -14.82 -14.97 -19.27
C ALA A 308 -14.83 -13.61 -19.98
N THR A 309 -15.90 -12.83 -19.77
CA THR A 309 -16.05 -11.51 -20.39
C THR A 309 -15.66 -10.36 -19.44
N GLY A 310 -16.03 -10.44 -18.15
CA GLY A 310 -15.83 -9.37 -17.17
C GLY A 310 -14.50 -9.47 -16.41
N GLY A 311 -13.88 -10.64 -16.41
CA GLY A 311 -12.70 -10.93 -15.58
C GLY A 311 -13.01 -10.97 -14.08
N TYR A 312 -12.00 -11.29 -13.25
CA TYR A 312 -12.13 -11.33 -11.80
C TYR A 312 -12.47 -9.96 -11.18
N ASP A 313 -12.13 -8.88 -11.85
CA ASP A 313 -12.36 -7.51 -11.35
C ASP A 313 -13.83 -7.09 -11.45
N SER A 314 -14.71 -7.89 -12.09
CA SER A 314 -16.15 -7.68 -12.15
C SER A 314 -16.89 -8.27 -10.94
N ILE A 315 -16.27 -9.17 -10.18
CA ILE A 315 -16.94 -9.93 -9.11
C ILE A 315 -17.53 -9.00 -8.05
N ILE A 316 -16.69 -8.18 -7.43
CA ILE A 316 -17.14 -7.26 -6.36
C ILE A 316 -18.15 -6.23 -6.87
N PRO A 317 -17.93 -5.51 -7.99
CA PRO A 317 -18.96 -4.63 -8.53
C PRO A 317 -20.29 -5.31 -8.76
N THR A 318 -20.33 -6.53 -9.29
CA THR A 318 -21.58 -7.29 -9.49
C THR A 318 -22.27 -7.65 -8.19
N MET A 319 -21.52 -8.14 -7.18
CA MET A 319 -22.08 -8.40 -5.85
C MET A 319 -22.75 -7.17 -5.23
N LEU A 320 -22.17 -5.99 -5.47
CA LEU A 320 -22.59 -4.73 -4.86
C LEU A 320 -23.68 -4.00 -5.64
N SER A 321 -23.85 -4.30 -6.93
CA SER A 321 -24.86 -3.64 -7.78
C SER A 321 -26.30 -3.89 -7.32
N GLN A 322 -26.53 -4.92 -6.52
CA GLN A 322 -27.85 -5.27 -5.96
C GLN A 322 -28.22 -4.49 -4.68
N LEU A 323 -27.29 -3.70 -4.16
CA LEU A 323 -27.53 -2.91 -2.96
C LEU A 323 -28.41 -1.69 -3.26
N SER A 324 -29.05 -1.16 -2.21
CA SER A 324 -29.84 0.07 -2.34
C SER A 324 -28.97 1.24 -2.83
N PRO A 325 -29.53 2.23 -3.54
CA PRO A 325 -28.81 3.40 -4.04
C PRO A 325 -28.02 4.16 -2.97
N PHE A 326 -28.56 4.22 -1.74
CA PHE A 326 -27.86 4.83 -0.60
C PHE A 326 -26.60 4.03 -0.22
N LEU A 327 -26.70 2.70 -0.15
CA LEU A 327 -25.56 1.84 0.16
C LEU A 327 -24.51 1.86 -0.94
N ILE A 328 -24.92 1.96 -2.21
CA ILE A 328 -23.99 2.17 -3.34
C ILE A 328 -23.26 3.51 -3.18
N ALA A 329 -23.91 4.57 -2.75
CA ALA A 329 -23.27 5.84 -2.50
C ALA A 329 -22.23 5.76 -1.36
N VAL A 330 -22.60 5.11 -0.25
CA VAL A 330 -21.66 4.84 0.87
C VAL A 330 -20.46 4.03 0.38
N LEU A 331 -20.69 2.99 -0.41
CA LEU A 331 -19.66 2.14 -0.99
C LEU A 331 -18.70 2.93 -1.87
N VAL A 332 -19.22 3.79 -2.75
CA VAL A 332 -18.39 4.64 -3.62
C VAL A 332 -17.46 5.52 -2.78
N VAL A 333 -17.98 6.14 -1.72
CA VAL A 333 -17.18 6.97 -0.81
C VAL A 333 -16.15 6.13 -0.05
N LEU A 334 -16.49 4.90 0.36
CA LEU A 334 -15.57 3.96 0.98
C LEU A 334 -14.38 3.64 0.06
N VAL A 335 -14.65 3.25 -1.18
CA VAL A 335 -13.61 2.85 -2.14
C VAL A 335 -12.80 4.04 -2.63
N LEU A 336 -13.43 5.21 -2.77
CA LEU A 336 -12.72 6.47 -2.95
C LEU A 336 -11.74 6.74 -1.82
N SER A 337 -12.21 6.64 -0.58
CA SER A 337 -11.39 6.81 0.61
C SER A 337 -10.18 5.89 0.59
N ALA A 338 -10.41 4.60 0.33
CA ALA A 338 -9.37 3.59 0.26
C ALA A 338 -8.34 3.85 -0.85
N SER A 339 -8.81 4.32 -2.01
CA SER A 339 -7.93 4.55 -3.16
C SER A 339 -7.15 5.85 -3.06
N MET A 340 -7.80 6.93 -2.62
CA MET A 340 -7.16 8.24 -2.54
C MET A 340 -6.10 8.31 -1.45
N SER A 341 -6.28 7.63 -0.31
CA SER A 341 -5.27 7.50 0.74
C SER A 341 -4.02 6.78 0.25
N THR A 342 -4.21 5.68 -0.50
CA THR A 342 -3.08 4.97 -1.10
C THR A 342 -2.40 5.79 -2.19
N LEU A 343 -3.17 6.39 -3.11
CA LEU A 343 -2.63 7.23 -4.19
C LEU A 343 -1.78 8.37 -3.66
N SER A 344 -2.27 9.10 -2.65
CA SER A 344 -1.51 10.21 -2.06
C SER A 344 -0.18 9.76 -1.46
N SER A 345 -0.15 8.59 -0.81
CA SER A 345 1.06 8.01 -0.25
C SER A 345 2.06 7.58 -1.33
N LEU A 346 1.60 6.93 -2.41
CA LEU A 346 2.45 6.51 -3.54
C LEU A 346 3.06 7.70 -4.27
N VAL A 347 2.23 8.69 -4.56
CA VAL A 347 2.62 9.89 -5.30
C VAL A 347 3.64 10.71 -4.49
N LEU A 348 3.41 10.85 -3.18
CA LEU A 348 4.34 11.57 -2.30
C LEU A 348 5.67 10.82 -2.16
N ALA A 349 5.63 9.50 -1.95
CA ALA A 349 6.84 8.67 -1.86
C ALA A 349 7.66 8.70 -3.17
N SER A 350 7.02 8.53 -4.32
CA SER A 350 7.68 8.54 -5.63
C SER A 350 8.31 9.89 -5.94
N SER A 351 7.55 10.99 -5.78
CA SER A 351 8.03 12.34 -6.11
C SER A 351 9.12 12.84 -5.17
N SER A 352 9.01 12.57 -3.86
CA SER A 352 10.05 12.93 -2.89
C SER A 352 11.34 12.15 -3.15
N THR A 353 11.24 10.87 -3.40
CA THR A 353 12.39 10.00 -3.72
C THR A 353 13.10 10.48 -5.00
N LEU A 354 12.36 10.73 -6.09
CA LEU A 354 12.97 11.19 -7.33
C LEU A 354 13.64 12.56 -7.18
N THR A 355 13.01 13.48 -6.43
CA THR A 355 13.57 14.82 -6.23
C THR A 355 14.78 14.82 -5.30
N LEU A 356 14.67 14.19 -4.14
CA LEU A 356 15.69 14.25 -3.08
C LEU A 356 16.84 13.28 -3.32
N ASP A 357 16.58 12.15 -3.99
CA ASP A 357 17.52 11.04 -4.04
C ASP A 357 18.16 10.89 -5.43
N PHE A 358 17.41 11.21 -6.49
CA PHE A 358 17.94 11.16 -7.86
C PHE A 358 18.40 12.53 -8.35
N ILE A 359 17.54 13.56 -8.32
CA ILE A 359 17.87 14.88 -8.89
C ILE A 359 18.90 15.62 -8.04
N LYS A 360 18.63 15.76 -6.72
CA LYS A 360 19.53 16.45 -5.81
C LYS A 360 20.83 15.66 -5.61
N GLY A 361 21.94 16.28 -5.92
CA GLY A 361 23.27 15.69 -5.75
C GLY A 361 23.71 14.71 -6.83
N THR A 362 22.85 14.38 -7.83
CA THR A 362 23.20 13.58 -9.01
C THR A 362 23.15 14.43 -10.27
N VAL A 363 22.01 15.07 -10.53
CA VAL A 363 21.80 15.95 -11.69
C VAL A 363 22.18 17.39 -11.35
N VAL A 364 21.76 17.86 -10.15
CA VAL A 364 22.05 19.20 -9.65
C VAL A 364 22.69 19.10 -8.28
N LYS A 365 23.91 19.66 -8.12
CA LYS A 365 24.69 19.55 -6.88
C LYS A 365 24.01 20.24 -5.70
N GLU A 366 23.44 21.42 -5.91
CA GLU A 366 22.77 22.19 -4.87
C GLU A 366 21.39 22.66 -5.35
N LEU A 367 20.38 22.37 -4.57
CA LEU A 367 19.01 22.81 -4.79
C LEU A 367 18.50 23.51 -3.53
N SER A 368 18.07 24.77 -3.67
CA SER A 368 17.43 25.47 -2.55
C SER A 368 16.13 24.77 -2.13
N PRO A 369 15.71 24.84 -0.84
CA PRO A 369 14.50 24.20 -0.36
C PRO A 369 13.25 24.53 -1.17
N LYS A 370 13.10 25.78 -1.60
CA LYS A 370 11.98 26.21 -2.47
C LYS A 370 11.99 25.52 -3.82
N LYS A 371 13.16 25.37 -4.46
CA LYS A 371 13.29 24.65 -5.74
C LYS A 371 13.03 23.16 -5.56
N GLN A 372 13.47 22.55 -4.45
CA GLN A 372 13.17 21.15 -4.16
C GLN A 372 11.65 20.91 -4.07
N LEU A 373 10.92 21.75 -3.32
CA LEU A 373 9.46 21.66 -3.24
C LEU A 373 8.77 21.85 -4.60
N PHE A 374 9.24 22.80 -5.40
CA PHE A 374 8.69 23.05 -6.73
C PHE A 374 8.89 21.82 -7.65
N ILE A 375 10.10 21.25 -7.66
CA ILE A 375 10.42 20.05 -8.45
C ILE A 375 9.58 18.84 -7.97
N MET A 376 9.43 18.64 -6.65
CA MET A 376 8.57 17.57 -6.12
C MET A 376 7.14 17.71 -6.63
N ARG A 377 6.57 18.91 -6.64
CA ARG A 377 5.21 19.17 -7.15
C ARG A 377 5.09 18.86 -8.65
N ILE A 378 6.12 19.16 -9.44
CA ILE A 378 6.17 18.77 -10.87
C ILE A 378 6.21 17.25 -11.00
N PHE A 379 7.03 16.54 -10.23
CA PHE A 379 7.09 15.08 -10.29
C PHE A 379 5.81 14.40 -9.79
N ILE A 380 5.09 15.00 -8.86
CA ILE A 380 3.73 14.57 -8.51
C ILE A 380 2.84 14.56 -9.76
N ALA A 381 2.80 15.67 -10.49
CA ALA A 381 1.99 15.78 -11.69
C ALA A 381 2.43 14.80 -12.80
N ILE A 382 3.74 14.67 -13.04
CA ILE A 382 4.29 13.74 -14.03
C ILE A 382 3.95 12.29 -13.66
N PHE A 383 4.18 11.89 -12.41
CA PHE A 383 3.92 10.53 -11.93
C PHE A 383 2.44 10.16 -12.09
N ILE A 384 1.54 11.06 -11.71
CA ILE A 384 0.10 10.89 -11.89
C ILE A 384 -0.25 10.75 -13.37
N ALA A 385 0.25 11.66 -14.22
CA ALA A 385 -0.05 11.63 -15.66
C ALA A 385 0.41 10.31 -16.32
N VAL A 386 1.62 9.83 -16.03
CA VAL A 386 2.13 8.56 -16.54
C VAL A 386 1.28 7.39 -16.06
N SER A 387 0.91 7.38 -14.79
CA SER A 387 0.07 6.32 -14.21
C SER A 387 -1.33 6.28 -14.84
N VAL A 388 -1.93 7.45 -15.12
CA VAL A 388 -3.23 7.58 -15.81
C VAL A 388 -3.14 7.03 -17.24
N VAL A 389 -2.12 7.41 -17.99
CA VAL A 389 -1.91 6.91 -19.37
C VAL A 389 -1.81 5.39 -19.38
N ILE A 390 -1.01 4.82 -18.47
CA ILE A 390 -0.86 3.35 -18.35
C ILE A 390 -2.20 2.71 -17.98
N ALA A 391 -2.95 3.26 -17.02
CA ALA A 391 -4.25 2.73 -16.64
C ALA A 391 -5.24 2.71 -17.81
N ILE A 392 -5.28 3.78 -18.61
CA ILE A 392 -6.15 3.86 -19.79
C ILE A 392 -5.74 2.86 -20.87
N ILE A 393 -4.43 2.73 -21.15
CA ILE A 393 -3.90 1.76 -22.12
C ILE A 393 -4.26 0.34 -21.69
N GLN A 394 -4.05 -0.01 -20.43
CA GLN A 394 -4.35 -1.34 -19.90
C GLN A 394 -5.84 -1.68 -19.96
N TYR A 395 -6.70 -0.74 -19.62
CA TYR A 395 -8.14 -0.91 -19.71
C TYR A 395 -8.58 -1.23 -21.15
N LYS A 396 -8.03 -0.51 -22.13
CA LYS A 396 -8.37 -0.70 -23.54
C LYS A 396 -7.81 -1.99 -24.15
N SER A 397 -6.68 -2.49 -23.64
CA SER A 397 -6.01 -3.67 -24.18
C SER A 397 -6.37 -4.99 -23.48
N ASN A 398 -7.15 -4.96 -22.41
CA ASN A 398 -7.55 -6.13 -21.60
C ASN A 398 -6.39 -7.03 -21.15
N VAL A 399 -5.17 -6.48 -21.04
CA VAL A 399 -3.94 -7.29 -20.93
C VAL A 399 -3.65 -7.79 -19.52
N THR A 400 -4.16 -7.10 -18.45
CA THR A 400 -3.75 -7.45 -17.09
C THR A 400 -4.84 -7.19 -16.05
N PHE A 401 -5.04 -8.17 -15.14
CA PHE A 401 -5.91 -7.99 -13.96
C PHE A 401 -5.27 -7.09 -12.92
N ILE A 402 -6.08 -6.38 -12.14
CA ILE A 402 -5.66 -5.48 -11.06
C ILE A 402 -4.67 -6.17 -10.10
N ALA A 403 -4.98 -7.39 -9.68
CA ALA A 403 -4.15 -8.14 -8.73
C ALA A 403 -2.75 -8.47 -9.27
N GLN A 404 -2.60 -8.70 -10.57
CA GLN A 404 -1.30 -8.99 -11.18
C GLN A 404 -0.39 -7.75 -11.21
N LEU A 405 -0.94 -6.59 -11.55
CA LEU A 405 -0.19 -5.32 -11.55
C LEU A 405 0.37 -4.99 -10.16
N MET A 406 -0.44 -5.16 -9.13
CA MET A 406 0.01 -4.98 -7.76
C MET A 406 1.06 -6.04 -7.39
N GLY A 407 0.88 -7.30 -7.80
CA GLY A 407 1.85 -8.38 -7.60
C GLY A 407 3.21 -8.06 -8.18
N VAL A 408 3.27 -7.52 -9.41
CA VAL A 408 4.49 -7.04 -10.06
C VAL A 408 5.16 -5.93 -9.25
N SER A 409 4.41 -4.91 -8.88
CA SER A 409 4.94 -3.78 -8.12
C SER A 409 5.47 -4.19 -6.74
N TRP A 410 4.65 -4.89 -5.97
CA TRP A 410 5.02 -5.33 -4.62
C TRP A 410 6.14 -6.36 -4.64
N GLY A 411 6.10 -7.29 -5.60
CA GLY A 411 7.17 -8.27 -5.78
C GLY A 411 8.52 -7.62 -6.05
N ALA A 412 8.57 -6.64 -6.94
CA ALA A 412 9.80 -5.93 -7.26
C ALA A 412 10.29 -5.07 -6.08
N LEU A 413 9.42 -4.26 -5.49
CA LEU A 413 9.79 -3.34 -4.40
C LEU A 413 10.13 -4.08 -3.11
N ALA A 414 9.23 -4.92 -2.63
CA ALA A 414 9.46 -5.64 -1.39
C ALA A 414 10.55 -6.71 -1.55
N GLY A 415 10.63 -7.38 -2.70
CA GLY A 415 11.72 -8.30 -2.99
C GLY A 415 13.08 -7.63 -2.99
N ALA A 416 13.19 -6.41 -3.54
CA ALA A 416 14.43 -5.65 -3.52
C ALA A 416 14.77 -5.11 -2.12
N PHE A 417 13.80 -4.57 -1.39
CA PHE A 417 14.06 -3.70 -0.23
C PHE A 417 13.85 -4.34 1.13
N LEU A 418 12.96 -5.34 1.27
CA LEU A 418 12.61 -5.93 2.57
C LEU A 418 13.86 -6.43 3.32
N ALA A 419 14.63 -7.32 2.71
CA ALA A 419 15.81 -7.90 3.35
C ALA A 419 16.93 -6.86 3.59
N PRO A 420 17.34 -6.05 2.60
CA PRO A 420 18.31 -4.99 2.83
C PRO A 420 17.91 -4.00 3.90
N PHE A 421 16.63 -3.63 3.99
CA PHE A 421 16.13 -2.71 4.99
C PHE A 421 16.14 -3.35 6.38
N LEU A 422 15.59 -4.56 6.51
CA LEU A 422 15.55 -5.29 7.76
C LEU A 422 16.96 -5.53 8.32
N TYR A 423 17.84 -6.13 7.53
CA TYR A 423 19.22 -6.37 7.96
C TYR A 423 20.02 -5.07 8.14
N GLY A 424 19.71 -4.03 7.37
CA GLY A 424 20.27 -2.70 7.56
C GLY A 424 20.00 -2.13 8.95
N LEU A 425 18.79 -2.35 9.50
CA LEU A 425 18.40 -1.90 10.83
C LEU A 425 18.97 -2.75 11.98
N TYR A 426 19.21 -4.03 11.75
CA TYR A 426 19.48 -4.99 12.82
C TYR A 426 20.89 -5.58 12.81
N TRP A 427 21.50 -5.75 11.65
CA TRP A 427 22.69 -6.54 11.50
C TRP A 427 23.89 -5.73 10.99
N LYS A 428 24.86 -5.51 11.88
CA LYS A 428 26.07 -4.71 11.59
C LYS A 428 26.88 -5.23 10.40
N ARG A 429 26.85 -6.56 10.16
CA ARG A 429 27.64 -7.26 9.14
C ARG A 429 27.11 -7.09 7.71
N ALA A 430 25.83 -6.63 7.53
CA ALA A 430 25.24 -6.44 6.21
C ALA A 430 26.09 -5.51 5.33
N THR A 431 26.40 -5.96 4.10
CA THR A 431 27.33 -5.29 3.17
C THR A 431 26.61 -4.62 2.01
N LYS A 432 27.21 -3.59 1.41
CA LYS A 432 26.67 -2.93 0.21
C LYS A 432 26.52 -3.87 -0.98
N ILE A 433 27.39 -4.90 -1.10
CA ILE A 433 27.34 -5.88 -2.19
C ILE A 433 26.09 -6.75 -2.05
N SER A 434 25.75 -7.18 -0.84
CA SER A 434 24.54 -7.98 -0.60
C SER A 434 23.26 -7.22 -0.93
N VAL A 435 23.24 -5.91 -0.68
CA VAL A 435 22.12 -5.04 -1.06
C VAL A 435 21.98 -4.96 -2.58
N TRP A 436 23.08 -4.80 -3.31
CA TRP A 436 23.07 -4.82 -4.76
C TRP A 436 22.56 -6.15 -5.32
N CYS A 437 23.00 -7.28 -4.74
CA CYS A 437 22.51 -8.60 -5.14
C CYS A 437 20.98 -8.72 -4.95
N SER A 438 20.45 -8.24 -3.83
CA SER A 438 19.01 -8.25 -3.59
C SER A 438 18.24 -7.36 -4.59
N PHE A 439 18.72 -6.14 -4.85
CA PHE A 439 18.10 -5.21 -5.80
C PHE A 439 18.07 -5.78 -7.21
N LEU A 440 19.22 -6.27 -7.70
CA LEU A 440 19.33 -6.81 -9.04
C LEU A 440 18.53 -8.10 -9.19
N PHE A 441 18.64 -9.02 -8.23
CA PHE A 441 17.91 -10.29 -8.26
C PHE A 441 16.41 -10.06 -8.38
N SER A 442 15.83 -9.27 -7.47
CA SER A 442 14.39 -9.03 -7.48
C SER A 442 13.93 -8.30 -8.73
N THR A 443 14.66 -7.26 -9.16
CA THR A 443 14.32 -6.49 -10.36
C THR A 443 14.36 -7.37 -11.60
N VAL A 444 15.41 -8.17 -11.77
CA VAL A 444 15.57 -9.07 -12.93
C VAL A 444 14.50 -10.16 -12.94
N VAL A 445 14.27 -10.82 -11.79
CA VAL A 445 13.24 -11.87 -11.69
C VAL A 445 11.86 -11.33 -12.02
N MET A 446 11.48 -10.17 -11.46
CA MET A 446 10.15 -9.61 -11.71
C MET A 446 9.98 -9.09 -13.13
N LEU A 447 11.01 -8.46 -13.73
CA LEU A 447 10.97 -8.07 -15.14
C LEU A 447 10.91 -9.30 -16.06
N SER A 448 11.70 -10.34 -15.80
CA SER A 448 11.66 -11.58 -16.57
C SER A 448 10.30 -12.26 -16.45
N ASN A 449 9.67 -12.24 -15.27
CA ASN A 449 8.34 -12.81 -15.07
C ASN A 449 7.25 -12.09 -15.90
N ILE A 450 7.38 -10.76 -16.09
CA ILE A 450 6.44 -10.00 -16.93
C ILE A 450 6.57 -10.39 -18.41
N PHE A 451 7.79 -10.47 -18.92
CA PHE A 451 8.04 -10.64 -20.35
C PHE A 451 8.14 -12.10 -20.79
N LEU A 452 8.54 -13.01 -19.90
CA LEU A 452 8.82 -14.42 -20.16
C LEU A 452 8.20 -15.32 -19.08
N PRO A 453 6.89 -15.24 -18.80
CA PRO A 453 6.27 -16.01 -17.71
C PRO A 453 6.40 -17.53 -17.93
N GLU A 454 6.39 -17.98 -19.18
CA GLU A 454 6.51 -19.41 -19.52
C GLU A 454 7.91 -19.99 -19.23
N ALA A 455 8.94 -19.17 -19.08
CA ALA A 455 10.27 -19.62 -18.68
C ALA A 455 10.34 -20.02 -17.18
N PHE A 456 9.32 -19.67 -16.40
CA PHE A 456 9.26 -19.97 -14.97
C PHE A 456 8.51 -21.28 -14.68
N PRO A 457 8.87 -22.01 -13.60
CA PRO A 457 8.06 -23.11 -13.09
C PRO A 457 6.61 -22.66 -12.87
N ALA A 458 5.66 -23.56 -13.04
CA ALA A 458 4.22 -23.25 -12.98
C ALA A 458 3.82 -22.42 -11.77
N LEU A 459 4.35 -22.73 -10.58
CA LEU A 459 4.11 -21.98 -9.34
C LEU A 459 4.57 -20.52 -9.41
N LEU A 460 5.68 -20.24 -10.09
CA LEU A 460 6.29 -18.90 -10.17
C LEU A 460 5.86 -18.10 -11.41
N ARG A 461 4.99 -18.63 -12.26
CA ARG A 461 4.42 -17.87 -13.39
C ARG A 461 3.56 -16.71 -12.91
N SER A 462 2.87 -16.89 -11.78
CA SER A 462 2.12 -15.81 -11.13
C SER A 462 3.06 -14.74 -10.58
N PRO A 463 2.88 -13.45 -10.90
CA PRO A 463 3.65 -12.35 -10.31
C PRO A 463 3.57 -12.31 -8.78
N ILE A 464 2.49 -12.82 -8.20
CA ILE A 464 2.29 -12.91 -6.74
C ILE A 464 3.31 -13.87 -6.14
N ASN A 465 3.38 -15.10 -6.65
CA ASN A 465 4.30 -16.11 -6.15
C ASN A 465 5.77 -15.79 -6.50
N ALA A 466 6.02 -15.20 -7.67
CA ALA A 466 7.34 -14.69 -8.02
C ALA A 466 7.81 -13.60 -7.05
N GLY A 467 6.90 -12.69 -6.66
CA GLY A 467 7.18 -11.66 -5.66
C GLY A 467 7.51 -12.23 -4.28
N VAL A 468 6.74 -13.23 -3.82
CA VAL A 468 7.05 -13.96 -2.57
C VAL A 468 8.42 -14.62 -2.65
N PHE A 469 8.71 -15.28 -3.78
CA PHE A 469 10.01 -15.90 -4.01
C PHE A 469 11.14 -14.86 -3.92
N CYS A 470 10.99 -13.69 -4.53
CA CYS A 470 11.97 -12.60 -4.43
C CYS A 470 12.19 -12.13 -2.99
N MET A 471 11.12 -11.96 -2.21
CA MET A 471 11.22 -11.55 -0.79
C MET A 471 11.95 -12.59 0.05
N LEU A 472 11.56 -13.87 -0.07
CA LEU A 472 12.19 -14.96 0.70
C LEU A 472 13.64 -15.20 0.26
N ALA A 473 13.92 -15.17 -1.05
CA ALA A 473 15.27 -15.24 -1.57
C ALA A 473 16.14 -14.09 -1.05
N GLY A 474 15.62 -12.86 -1.01
CA GLY A 474 16.32 -11.70 -0.46
C GLY A 474 16.76 -11.91 0.99
N LEU A 475 15.88 -12.52 1.82
CA LEU A 475 16.20 -12.84 3.22
C LEU A 475 17.36 -13.86 3.35
N ILE A 476 17.63 -14.65 2.32
CA ILE A 476 18.75 -15.58 2.24
C ILE A 476 19.96 -14.93 1.56
N ILE A 477 19.76 -14.25 0.44
CA ILE A 477 20.84 -13.62 -0.35
C ILE A 477 21.62 -12.60 0.47
N VAL A 478 20.90 -11.71 1.20
CA VAL A 478 21.58 -10.66 1.95
C VAL A 478 22.52 -11.23 3.01
N PRO A 479 22.14 -12.16 3.91
CA PRO A 479 23.09 -12.73 4.85
C PRO A 479 24.16 -13.59 4.18
N ALA A 480 23.84 -14.44 3.21
CA ALA A 480 24.79 -15.29 2.53
C ALA A 480 25.90 -14.47 1.86
N VAL A 481 25.53 -13.48 1.05
CA VAL A 481 26.49 -12.60 0.36
C VAL A 481 27.27 -11.73 1.37
N SER A 482 26.63 -11.27 2.44
CA SER A 482 27.33 -10.49 3.46
C SER A 482 28.40 -11.29 4.19
N LEU A 483 28.19 -12.59 4.41
CA LEU A 483 29.18 -13.46 5.09
C LEU A 483 30.43 -13.71 4.23
N ILE A 484 30.29 -13.80 2.92
CA ILE A 484 31.40 -14.08 1.98
C ILE A 484 32.09 -12.83 1.45
N THR A 485 31.50 -11.64 1.65
CA THR A 485 32.08 -10.37 1.20
C THR A 485 32.80 -9.64 2.34
N ARG A 486 33.68 -8.69 2.00
CA ARG A 486 34.41 -7.90 3.00
C ARG A 486 33.44 -7.15 3.94
N PRO A 487 33.67 -7.18 5.27
CA PRO A 487 32.85 -6.47 6.22
C PRO A 487 32.85 -4.96 5.92
N PRO A 488 31.79 -4.25 6.30
CA PRO A 488 31.79 -2.80 6.27
C PRO A 488 32.85 -2.23 7.24
N GLU A 489 33.28 -0.99 6.99
CA GLU A 489 34.22 -0.27 7.85
C GLU A 489 33.68 -0.18 9.28
N LYS A 490 34.49 -0.59 10.24
CA LYS A 490 34.10 -0.71 11.66
C LYS A 490 33.65 0.63 12.24
N GLU A 491 34.39 1.69 11.97
CA GLU A 491 34.11 3.04 12.46
C GLU A 491 32.76 3.55 11.96
N HIS A 492 32.50 3.43 10.65
CA HIS A 492 31.22 3.81 10.05
C HIS A 492 30.05 3.04 10.68
N ILE A 493 30.19 1.72 10.88
CA ILE A 493 29.14 0.89 11.47
C ILE A 493 28.88 1.24 12.93
N GLU A 494 29.92 1.50 13.72
CA GLU A 494 29.76 1.93 15.10
C GLU A 494 29.05 3.28 15.19
N GLN A 495 29.38 4.23 14.31
CA GLN A 495 28.68 5.50 14.22
C GLN A 495 27.20 5.30 13.87
N VAL A 496 26.87 4.53 12.82
CA VAL A 496 25.50 4.27 12.38
C VAL A 496 24.66 3.64 13.49
N PHE A 497 25.19 2.64 14.21
CA PHE A 497 24.46 1.92 15.27
C PHE A 497 24.51 2.58 16.65
N SER A 498 25.29 3.66 16.81
CA SER A 498 25.38 4.38 18.09
C SER A 498 24.05 4.96 18.56
N CYS A 499 23.13 5.20 17.61
CA CYS A 499 21.79 5.73 17.88
C CYS A 499 20.95 4.84 18.80
N TYR A 500 21.18 3.55 18.83
CA TYR A 500 20.41 2.63 19.70
C TYR A 500 20.83 2.66 21.16
N ASN A 501 21.99 3.25 21.46
CA ASN A 501 22.51 3.42 22.81
C ASN A 501 22.22 4.81 23.39
N LYS A 502 21.66 5.73 22.59
CA LYS A 502 21.35 7.11 22.98
C LYS A 502 19.86 7.30 23.16
N LYS A 503 19.43 8.03 24.20
CA LYS A 503 18.08 8.57 24.25
C LYS A 503 17.95 9.64 23.17
N VAL A 504 17.06 9.45 22.22
CA VAL A 504 16.76 10.46 21.21
C VAL A 504 15.78 11.44 21.82
N VAL A 505 16.25 12.66 22.09
CA VAL A 505 15.36 13.78 22.45
C VAL A 505 14.75 14.26 21.14
N VAL A 506 13.48 13.95 20.93
CA VAL A 506 12.71 14.48 19.80
C VAL A 506 12.20 15.83 20.24
N SER A 507 12.52 16.92 19.53
CA SER A 507 11.87 18.22 19.75
C SER A 507 10.35 18.02 19.57
N VAL A 508 9.61 18.28 20.62
CA VAL A 508 8.15 18.25 20.60
C VAL A 508 7.71 19.53 19.90
N THR A 509 7.34 19.41 18.63
CA THR A 509 6.46 20.41 18.03
C THR A 509 5.05 19.96 18.36
N ASP A 510 4.22 20.86 18.90
CA ASP A 510 2.86 20.55 19.29
C ASP A 510 2.10 19.86 18.17
N ALA A 511 1.57 18.69 18.46
CA ALA A 511 0.68 18.01 17.52
C ALA A 511 -0.62 18.84 17.44
N ILE A 512 -1.17 18.96 16.23
CA ILE A 512 -2.45 19.65 16.05
C ILE A 512 -3.49 19.00 16.98
N GLY A 513 -3.98 19.75 17.99
CA GLY A 513 -5.02 19.30 18.93
C GLY A 513 -4.55 18.78 20.30
N GLU A 514 -3.25 18.75 20.61
CA GLU A 514 -2.77 18.52 21.98
C GLU A 514 -2.49 19.88 22.64
N HIS A 515 -3.36 20.31 23.56
CA HIS A 515 -3.00 21.36 24.52
C HIS A 515 -2.00 20.77 25.53
N GLU A 516 -0.92 21.49 25.81
CA GLU A 516 -0.05 21.19 26.92
C GLU A 516 -0.89 21.27 28.20
N GLU A 517 -1.06 20.14 28.91
CA GLU A 517 -1.31 20.24 30.37
C GLU A 517 0.01 20.71 30.98
N GLU A 518 0.09 21.97 31.28
CA GLU A 518 1.13 22.54 32.17
C GLU A 518 1.06 21.78 33.50
N THR A 519 1.99 20.86 33.70
CA THR A 519 2.29 20.35 35.02
C THR A 519 3.09 21.42 35.73
N GLN A 520 2.41 22.14 36.63
CA GLN A 520 3.02 22.88 37.74
C GLN A 520 3.80 21.96 38.69
#